data_8f2d3c73c0693262c93119bc54e7ae1b
#
_entry.id   8f2d3c73c0693262c93119bc54e7ae1b
#
_cell.length_a   1.000
_cell.length_b   1.000
_cell.length_c   1.000
_cell.angle_alpha   90.00
_cell.angle_beta   90.00
_cell.angle_gamma   90.00
#
_symmetry.space_group_name_H-M   'P 1'
#
loop_
_entity.id
_entity.type
_entity.pdbx_description
1 polymer ?
#
loop_
_entity_poly.entity_id
_entity_poly.type
_entity_poly.pdbx_seq_one_letter_code
_entity_poly.pdbx_strand_id
1 'polypeptide(L)'
;MTGRLLGDCGLSSSSRMNHAATAATVAPACGRPKAAGTAALLTLLWLSLAGLAQQPASTFKVDVKLVNVFVSVTDEHGAPIASLQKENFSLLEDGREQKIAVFDKESALPLSIVLAIDTSLSTRKDLPLELASARRFAHAILRPVDALSLYQFSEIVSEVTGFTSDLKAIDRGIDHVHTGSATALYDALYLGSQALEPRQGRKVMVVITDGGDTMSKVDYQDAVRAAQQAEAIVYSIIVVPIEASAGRDTGGEHALIQLSEDTGGKYYYATSVSQLDNAFQRISDELRTQYLLAYYPSQRLSDSDFRRIQITVNGVSSATDFKVRHRTGYYTSKSH
;
A
#
# COMPACT_ATOMS: atom_id res chain seq x y z
N MET A 1 0.30 56.55 32.83
CA MET A 1 -1.05 56.47 33.41
C MET A 1 -1.40 55.00 33.38
N THR A 2 -1.03 54.21 34.42
CA THR A 2 -1.84 53.87 35.60
C THR A 2 -3.10 53.14 35.18
N GLY A 3 -3.35 51.86 35.56
CA GLY A 3 -3.03 51.03 36.69
C GLY A 3 -3.62 49.62 36.42
N ARG A 4 -3.06 48.51 36.82
CA ARG A 4 -3.20 47.75 38.09
C ARG A 4 -4.68 47.43 38.47
N LEU A 5 -5.01 46.12 38.62
CA LEU A 5 -5.07 45.30 39.81
C LEU A 5 -5.80 43.99 39.47
N LEU A 6 -5.28 42.76 39.66
CA LEU A 6 -5.21 41.94 40.89
C LEU A 6 -6.58 41.43 41.39
N GLY A 7 -6.64 40.14 41.59
CA GLY A 7 -7.58 39.39 42.41
C GLY A 7 -7.65 37.95 41.91
N ASP A 8 -7.01 37.01 42.31
CA ASP A 8 -6.67 36.32 43.57
C ASP A 8 -7.77 35.39 44.06
N CYS A 9 -7.33 34.14 44.30
CA CYS A 9 -7.76 33.17 45.33
C CYS A 9 -9.06 32.37 45.20
N GLY A 10 -8.88 31.08 45.37
CA GLY A 10 -9.92 30.17 45.84
C GLY A 10 -9.50 28.71 45.83
N LEU A 11 -8.64 28.32 46.76
CA LEU A 11 -8.40 26.97 47.26
C LEU A 11 -9.57 26.41 48.03
N SER A 12 -9.87 25.11 47.94
CA SER A 12 -10.42 24.25 49.03
C SER A 12 -10.53 22.82 48.47
N SER A 13 -9.74 21.84 48.80
CA SER A 13 -9.44 21.09 50.01
C SER A 13 -10.56 20.17 50.48
N SER A 14 -10.15 18.89 50.62
CA SER A 14 -10.55 17.87 51.58
C SER A 14 -11.91 17.18 51.36
N SER A 15 -12.10 15.92 51.60
CA SER A 15 -11.70 15.10 52.73
C SER A 15 -12.03 13.62 52.48
N ARG A 16 -11.11 12.77 52.79
CA ARG A 16 -11.15 11.50 53.51
C ARG A 16 -12.51 11.07 54.07
N MET A 17 -12.80 9.77 53.95
CA MET A 17 -13.04 8.96 55.18
C MET A 17 -12.97 7.45 54.90
N ASN A 18 -12.10 6.82 55.64
CA ASN A 18 -11.98 5.41 56.02
C ASN A 18 -13.25 4.85 56.63
N HIS A 19 -13.50 3.56 56.48
CA HIS A 19 -13.98 2.74 57.60
C HIS A 19 -13.40 1.32 57.45
N ALA A 20 -12.56 1.00 58.44
CA ALA A 20 -12.18 -0.33 58.87
C ALA A 20 -13.17 -0.82 59.93
N ALA A 21 -13.41 -2.10 60.02
CA ALA A 21 -13.80 -2.87 61.18
C ALA A 21 -13.91 -4.33 60.76
N THR A 22 -13.62 -5.36 61.45
CA THR A 22 -12.94 -5.65 62.68
C THR A 22 -12.97 -7.18 62.77
N ALA A 23 -11.90 -7.73 63.27
CA ALA A 23 -11.66 -9.14 63.53
C ALA A 23 -12.60 -9.73 64.56
N ALA A 24 -12.85 -11.01 64.48
CA ALA A 24 -13.22 -11.81 65.67
C ALA A 24 -12.57 -13.19 65.63
N THR A 25 -11.65 -13.34 66.51
CA THR A 25 -10.92 -14.53 66.93
C THR A 25 -11.79 -15.37 67.91
N VAL A 26 -11.90 -16.65 67.68
CA VAL A 26 -12.17 -17.63 68.77
C VAL A 26 -11.46 -18.94 68.42
N ALA A 27 -10.55 -19.36 69.27
CA ALA A 27 -10.08 -20.70 69.57
C ALA A 27 -10.32 -20.95 71.09
N PRO A 28 -10.09 -22.11 71.63
CA PRO A 28 -9.83 -23.47 71.14
C PRO A 28 -10.68 -24.55 71.90
N ALA A 29 -10.63 -25.78 71.46
CA ALA A 29 -10.85 -26.91 72.36
C ALA A 29 -10.07 -28.14 71.91
N CYS A 30 -9.35 -28.62 72.88
CA CYS A 30 -8.46 -29.74 72.97
C CYS A 30 -9.20 -31.07 72.93
N GLY A 31 -8.65 -32.09 72.26
CA GLY A 31 -9.10 -33.48 72.34
C GLY A 31 -8.20 -34.43 71.56
N ARG A 32 -7.26 -35.05 72.27
CA ARG A 32 -6.47 -36.23 71.82
C ARG A 32 -7.11 -37.49 72.45
N PRO A 33 -6.67 -38.70 72.12
CA PRO A 33 -6.27 -39.39 70.87
C PRO A 33 -6.94 -40.76 70.71
N LYS A 34 -6.80 -41.47 69.61
CA LYS A 34 -6.51 -42.93 69.60
C LYS A 34 -6.12 -43.46 68.23
N ALA A 35 -5.19 -44.35 68.29
CA ALA A 35 -4.48 -45.01 67.17
C ALA A 35 -5.33 -45.97 66.36
N ALA A 36 -5.05 -46.06 65.10
CA ALA A 36 -5.05 -47.20 64.20
C ALA A 36 -4.60 -46.70 62.83
N GLY A 37 -3.51 -47.07 62.22
CA GLY A 37 -3.06 -48.35 61.90
C GLY A 37 -3.03 -48.44 60.39
N THR A 38 -1.88 -48.30 59.75
CA THR A 38 -1.41 -49.01 58.55
C THR A 38 -2.25 -49.03 57.25
N ALA A 39 -3.05 -48.02 56.91
CA ALA A 39 -3.71 -47.95 55.60
C ALA A 39 -3.28 -46.75 54.72
N ALA A 40 -2.39 -45.86 55.20
CA ALA A 40 -2.07 -44.58 54.57
C ALA A 40 -0.86 -44.62 53.61
N LEU A 41 -0.18 -45.75 53.42
CA LEU A 41 1.02 -45.81 52.58
C LEU A 41 0.77 -46.33 51.16
N LEU A 42 -0.38 -46.87 50.83
CA LEU A 42 -0.72 -47.34 49.49
C LEU A 42 -1.54 -46.37 48.63
N THR A 43 -2.10 -45.31 49.21
CA THR A 43 -2.86 -44.29 48.48
C THR A 43 -1.99 -43.15 47.97
N LEU A 44 -0.78 -42.96 48.49
CA LEU A 44 0.14 -41.92 48.05
C LEU A 44 0.95 -42.32 46.79
N LEU A 45 0.96 -43.60 46.40
CA LEU A 45 1.67 -44.06 45.20
C LEU A 45 0.82 -43.99 43.89
N TRP A 46 -0.50 -43.75 44.01
CA TRP A 46 -1.40 -43.64 42.86
C TRP A 46 -1.70 -42.20 42.46
N LEU A 47 -1.34 -41.21 43.29
CA LEU A 47 -1.50 -39.81 42.93
C LEU A 47 -0.30 -39.20 42.18
N SER A 48 0.83 -39.91 42.07
CA SER A 48 2.02 -39.41 41.39
C SER A 48 2.09 -39.79 39.90
N LEU A 49 1.10 -40.51 39.36
CA LEU A 49 1.06 -40.86 37.93
C LEU A 49 0.07 -40.03 37.08
N ALA A 50 -0.70 -39.14 37.72
CA ALA A 50 -1.66 -38.28 36.98
C ALA A 50 -1.11 -36.92 36.57
N GLY A 51 0.21 -36.69 36.70
CA GLY A 51 0.89 -35.44 36.39
C GLY A 51 1.66 -35.45 35.06
N LEU A 52 1.33 -36.33 34.10
CA LEU A 52 1.76 -36.13 32.70
C LEU A 52 0.88 -35.00 32.14
N ALA A 53 1.29 -33.77 32.47
CA ALA A 53 0.77 -32.56 31.84
C ALA A 53 0.85 -32.77 30.33
N GLN A 54 -0.32 -32.89 29.70
CA GLN A 54 -0.45 -32.64 28.27
C GLN A 54 0.06 -31.21 28.03
N GLN A 55 1.29 -31.12 27.52
CA GLN A 55 1.76 -29.87 26.96
C GLN A 55 0.75 -29.48 25.88
N PRO A 56 0.14 -28.28 25.98
CA PRO A 56 -0.70 -27.82 24.90
C PRO A 56 0.14 -27.87 23.65
N ALA A 57 -0.32 -28.62 22.65
CA ALA A 57 0.30 -28.61 21.33
C ALA A 57 0.39 -27.13 20.93
N SER A 58 1.60 -26.62 20.84
CA SER A 58 1.85 -25.29 20.34
C SER A 58 1.34 -25.27 18.90
N THR A 59 0.13 -24.74 18.74
CA THR A 59 -0.45 -24.51 17.42
C THR A 59 0.39 -23.37 16.83
N PHE A 60 1.39 -23.73 16.04
CA PHE A 60 2.07 -22.75 15.20
C PHE A 60 1.03 -22.24 14.21
N LYS A 61 0.45 -21.08 14.49
CA LYS A 61 -0.25 -20.32 13.47
C LYS A 61 0.82 -19.83 12.49
N VAL A 62 1.00 -20.57 11.41
CA VAL A 62 1.73 -20.06 10.26
C VAL A 62 0.80 -19.06 9.61
N ASP A 63 1.06 -17.78 9.82
CA ASP A 63 0.36 -16.71 9.13
C ASP A 63 0.85 -16.70 7.68
N VAL A 64 0.16 -17.45 6.82
CA VAL A 64 0.50 -17.51 5.40
C VAL A 64 -0.20 -16.35 4.72
N LYS A 65 0.54 -15.26 4.52
CA LYS A 65 0.03 -14.07 3.83
C LYS A 65 -0.30 -14.43 2.38
N LEU A 66 -1.53 -14.16 1.96
CA LEU A 66 -1.95 -14.27 0.58
C LEU A 66 -1.26 -13.18 -0.26
N VAL A 67 -0.57 -13.56 -1.31
CA VAL A 67 0.10 -12.64 -2.24
C VAL A 67 -0.84 -12.33 -3.39
N ASN A 68 -1.23 -11.06 -3.51
CA ASN A 68 -2.07 -10.56 -4.60
C ASN A 68 -1.18 -10.03 -5.74
N VAL A 69 -1.50 -10.41 -6.97
CA VAL A 69 -0.82 -9.91 -8.17
C VAL A 69 -1.87 -9.43 -9.16
N PHE A 70 -1.85 -8.14 -9.45
CA PHE A 70 -2.66 -7.57 -10.51
C PHE A 70 -1.96 -7.74 -11.84
N VAL A 71 -2.68 -8.22 -12.83
CA VAL A 71 -2.14 -8.58 -14.14
C VAL A 71 -2.92 -7.87 -15.23
N SER A 72 -2.23 -7.11 -16.04
CA SER A 72 -2.76 -6.52 -17.26
C SER A 72 -2.34 -7.38 -18.45
N VAL A 73 -3.28 -7.77 -19.27
CA VAL A 73 -3.01 -8.47 -20.54
C VAL A 73 -3.55 -7.63 -21.69
N THR A 74 -2.67 -7.31 -22.64
CA THR A 74 -3.06 -6.52 -23.82
C THR A 74 -2.63 -7.23 -25.09
N ASP A 75 -3.31 -6.93 -26.19
CA ASP A 75 -2.89 -7.33 -27.53
C ASP A 75 -1.69 -6.50 -28.03
N GLU A 76 -1.25 -6.77 -29.26
CA GLU A 76 -0.16 -6.04 -29.92
C GLU A 76 -0.44 -4.54 -30.07
N HIS A 77 -1.72 -4.14 -30.17
CA HIS A 77 -2.16 -2.75 -30.27
C HIS A 77 -2.33 -2.06 -28.91
N GLY A 78 -2.16 -2.84 -27.82
CA GLY A 78 -2.30 -2.36 -26.45
C GLY A 78 -3.75 -2.30 -25.96
N ALA A 79 -4.70 -2.94 -26.67
CA ALA A 79 -6.08 -3.08 -26.20
C ALA A 79 -6.16 -4.16 -25.10
N PRO A 80 -6.85 -3.90 -23.97
CA PRO A 80 -6.98 -4.87 -22.88
C PRO A 80 -7.75 -6.13 -23.32
N ILE A 81 -7.27 -7.28 -22.87
CA ILE A 81 -7.92 -8.57 -23.10
C ILE A 81 -8.54 -9.04 -21.79
N ALA A 82 -9.87 -9.05 -21.72
CA ALA A 82 -10.64 -9.42 -20.52
C ALA A 82 -11.27 -10.83 -20.60
N SER A 83 -11.03 -11.59 -21.69
CA SER A 83 -11.69 -12.88 -21.94
C SER A 83 -10.99 -14.09 -21.30
N LEU A 84 -9.77 -13.93 -20.76
CA LEU A 84 -8.97 -15.04 -20.25
C LEU A 84 -9.60 -15.67 -19.00
N GLN A 85 -9.31 -16.95 -18.80
CA GLN A 85 -9.73 -17.73 -17.63
C GLN A 85 -8.50 -18.08 -16.78
N LYS A 86 -8.73 -18.56 -15.55
CA LYS A 86 -7.66 -18.95 -14.64
C LYS A 86 -6.67 -19.93 -15.26
N GLU A 87 -7.18 -20.87 -16.06
CA GLU A 87 -6.40 -21.95 -16.70
C GLU A 87 -5.43 -21.41 -17.78
N ASN A 88 -5.64 -20.18 -18.24
CA ASN A 88 -4.74 -19.54 -19.19
C ASN A 88 -3.47 -19.01 -18.50
N PHE A 89 -3.45 -18.89 -17.18
CA PHE A 89 -2.33 -18.30 -16.46
C PHE A 89 -1.45 -19.36 -15.81
N SER A 90 -0.14 -19.22 -15.97
CA SER A 90 0.88 -19.91 -15.18
C SER A 90 1.63 -18.88 -14.35
N LEU A 91 1.78 -19.14 -13.05
CA LEU A 91 2.41 -18.27 -12.09
C LEU A 91 3.60 -18.97 -11.43
N LEU A 92 4.77 -18.35 -11.49
CA LEU A 92 5.97 -18.82 -10.80
C LEU A 92 6.44 -17.78 -9.79
N GLU A 93 6.90 -18.24 -8.63
CA GLU A 93 7.65 -17.45 -7.64
C GLU A 93 9.05 -18.06 -7.51
N ASP A 94 10.09 -17.25 -7.72
CA ASP A 94 11.49 -17.68 -7.73
C ASP A 94 11.74 -18.93 -8.61
N GLY A 95 11.06 -18.97 -9.77
CA GLY A 95 11.14 -20.06 -10.73
C GLY A 95 10.35 -21.31 -10.36
N ARG A 96 9.57 -21.30 -9.26
CA ARG A 96 8.73 -22.43 -8.82
C ARG A 96 7.26 -22.14 -9.08
N GLU A 97 6.58 -23.09 -9.67
CA GLU A 97 5.15 -22.98 -9.95
C GLU A 97 4.34 -22.84 -8.66
N GLN A 98 3.41 -21.88 -8.66
CA GLN A 98 2.50 -21.59 -7.56
C GLN A 98 1.05 -21.87 -7.99
N LYS A 99 0.29 -22.45 -7.07
CA LYS A 99 -1.14 -22.68 -7.30
C LYS A 99 -1.92 -21.39 -7.10
N ILE A 100 -2.55 -20.89 -8.14
CA ILE A 100 -3.46 -19.76 -8.05
C ILE A 100 -4.65 -20.13 -7.15
N ALA A 101 -4.76 -19.52 -5.99
CA ALA A 101 -5.82 -19.75 -5.01
C ALA A 101 -7.06 -18.91 -5.31
N VAL A 102 -6.86 -17.65 -5.71
CA VAL A 102 -7.92 -16.71 -6.09
C VAL A 102 -7.66 -16.22 -7.51
N PHE A 103 -8.70 -16.19 -8.30
CA PHE A 103 -8.74 -15.60 -9.63
C PHE A 103 -9.99 -14.73 -9.74
N ASP A 104 -9.83 -13.47 -10.09
CA ASP A 104 -10.94 -12.55 -10.30
C ASP A 104 -10.70 -11.70 -11.54
N LYS A 105 -11.78 -11.33 -12.21
CA LYS A 105 -11.78 -10.41 -13.35
C LYS A 105 -12.47 -9.13 -12.90
N GLU A 106 -11.99 -8.01 -13.38
CA GLU A 106 -12.62 -6.73 -13.06
C GLU A 106 -12.76 -6.54 -11.53
N SER A 107 -11.67 -6.77 -10.80
CA SER A 107 -11.68 -6.79 -9.34
C SER A 107 -12.57 -5.69 -8.73
N ALA A 108 -13.56 -6.12 -7.92
CA ALA A 108 -14.41 -5.22 -7.14
C ALA A 108 -13.66 -4.54 -5.98
N LEU A 109 -12.38 -4.87 -5.77
CA LEU A 109 -11.57 -4.28 -4.72
C LEU A 109 -11.52 -2.75 -4.85
N PRO A 110 -11.59 -2.03 -3.72
CA PRO A 110 -11.42 -0.58 -3.71
C PRO A 110 -10.09 -0.18 -4.34
N LEU A 111 -10.10 0.93 -5.06
CA LEU A 111 -8.93 1.53 -5.67
C LEU A 111 -8.48 2.72 -4.82
N SER A 112 -7.22 2.71 -4.39
CA SER A 112 -6.57 3.85 -3.75
C SER A 112 -5.55 4.43 -4.72
N ILE A 113 -5.74 5.68 -5.12
CA ILE A 113 -4.91 6.37 -6.11
C ILE A 113 -4.15 7.50 -5.43
N VAL A 114 -2.84 7.57 -5.61
CA VAL A 114 -2.06 8.79 -5.44
C VAL A 114 -1.85 9.39 -6.82
N LEU A 115 -2.35 10.60 -7.02
CA LEU A 115 -2.10 11.40 -8.21
C LEU A 115 -1.05 12.45 -7.87
N ALA A 116 0.17 12.27 -8.35
CA ALA A 116 1.30 13.15 -8.11
C ALA A 116 1.57 14.01 -9.35
N ILE A 117 1.51 15.31 -9.19
CA ILE A 117 1.65 16.29 -10.27
C ILE A 117 2.93 17.09 -10.04
N ASP A 118 3.81 17.07 -11.02
CA ASP A 118 4.99 17.92 -11.07
C ASP A 118 4.55 19.37 -11.28
N THR A 119 5.01 20.22 -10.38
CA THR A 119 4.71 21.67 -10.41
C THR A 119 5.98 22.49 -10.51
N SER A 120 7.07 21.89 -10.98
CA SER A 120 8.35 22.53 -11.20
C SER A 120 8.26 23.64 -12.26
N LEU A 121 9.33 24.41 -12.36
CA LEU A 121 9.35 25.57 -13.27
C LEU A 121 9.21 25.18 -14.74
N SER A 122 9.70 24.01 -15.13
CA SER A 122 9.62 23.50 -16.51
C SER A 122 8.19 23.20 -16.95
N THR A 123 7.34 22.69 -16.05
CA THR A 123 5.95 22.34 -16.34
C THR A 123 4.99 23.56 -16.30
N ARG A 124 5.45 24.72 -15.84
CA ARG A 124 4.63 25.90 -15.54
C ARG A 124 3.67 26.33 -16.64
N LYS A 125 4.11 26.23 -17.92
CA LYS A 125 3.28 26.66 -19.06
C LYS A 125 2.09 25.72 -19.28
N ASP A 126 2.30 24.43 -19.08
CA ASP A 126 1.34 23.37 -19.39
C ASP A 126 0.51 22.98 -18.17
N LEU A 127 0.95 23.38 -16.96
CA LEU A 127 0.31 23.04 -15.69
C LEU A 127 -1.22 23.27 -15.65
N PRO A 128 -1.78 24.40 -16.13
CA PRO A 128 -3.24 24.59 -16.12
C PRO A 128 -3.98 23.54 -16.96
N LEU A 129 -3.37 23.09 -18.04
CA LEU A 129 -3.92 22.06 -18.93
C LEU A 129 -3.80 20.67 -18.31
N GLU A 130 -2.68 20.40 -17.63
CA GLU A 130 -2.44 19.15 -16.88
C GLU A 130 -3.45 19.03 -15.73
N LEU A 131 -3.69 20.09 -14.98
CA LEU A 131 -4.68 20.15 -13.90
C LEU A 131 -6.10 19.93 -14.43
N ALA A 132 -6.45 20.49 -15.58
CA ALA A 132 -7.74 20.24 -16.21
C ALA A 132 -7.90 18.76 -16.62
N SER A 133 -6.84 18.12 -17.15
CA SER A 133 -6.83 16.69 -17.49
C SER A 133 -6.89 15.82 -16.24
N ALA A 134 -6.14 16.16 -15.18
CA ALA A 134 -6.17 15.48 -13.91
C ALA A 134 -7.57 15.50 -13.27
N ARG A 135 -8.28 16.63 -13.37
CA ARG A 135 -9.67 16.75 -12.93
C ARG A 135 -10.59 15.81 -13.70
N ARG A 136 -10.50 15.78 -15.03
CA ARG A 136 -11.27 14.85 -15.87
C ARG A 136 -11.00 13.39 -15.52
N PHE A 137 -9.74 13.04 -15.30
CA PHE A 137 -9.35 11.72 -14.87
C PHE A 137 -9.98 11.33 -13.53
N ALA A 138 -9.86 12.17 -12.50
CA ALA A 138 -10.44 11.90 -11.19
C ALA A 138 -11.97 11.65 -11.29
N HIS A 139 -12.68 12.50 -12.05
CA HIS A 139 -14.11 12.35 -12.27
C HIS A 139 -14.50 11.09 -13.05
N ALA A 140 -13.64 10.61 -13.94
CA ALA A 140 -13.90 9.42 -14.76
C ALA A 140 -13.59 8.11 -14.02
N ILE A 141 -12.55 8.09 -13.17
CA ILE A 141 -12.05 6.85 -12.57
C ILE A 141 -12.73 6.51 -11.24
N LEU A 142 -13.06 7.51 -10.41
CA LEU A 142 -13.48 7.29 -9.04
C LEU A 142 -14.92 6.76 -8.94
N ARG A 143 -15.05 5.64 -8.24
CA ARG A 143 -16.33 5.11 -7.75
C ARG A 143 -16.48 5.49 -6.27
N PRO A 144 -17.68 5.41 -5.68
CA PRO A 144 -17.89 5.73 -4.26
C PRO A 144 -17.04 4.94 -3.27
N VAL A 145 -16.55 3.75 -3.67
CA VAL A 145 -15.69 2.87 -2.86
C VAL A 145 -14.20 3.17 -3.02
N ASP A 146 -13.84 3.94 -4.04
CA ASP A 146 -12.46 4.29 -4.36
C ASP A 146 -12.05 5.57 -3.62
N ALA A 147 -10.74 5.82 -3.54
CA ALA A 147 -10.23 7.06 -2.96
C ALA A 147 -9.02 7.57 -3.75
N LEU A 148 -8.94 8.88 -3.91
CA LEU A 148 -7.80 9.55 -4.53
C LEU A 148 -7.20 10.55 -3.54
N SER A 149 -5.89 10.55 -3.45
CA SER A 149 -5.09 11.59 -2.78
C SER A 149 -4.31 12.35 -3.85
N LEU A 150 -4.31 13.68 -3.73
CA LEU A 150 -3.63 14.59 -4.65
C LEU A 150 -2.34 15.08 -4.01
N TYR A 151 -1.24 14.83 -4.69
CA TYR A 151 0.10 15.34 -4.36
C TYR A 151 0.56 16.34 -5.41
N GLN A 152 1.16 17.42 -4.98
CA GLN A 152 2.00 18.26 -5.83
C GLN A 152 3.45 18.12 -5.38
N PHE A 153 4.36 18.16 -6.33
CA PHE A 153 5.78 18.16 -6.00
C PHE A 153 6.57 19.13 -6.88
N SER A 154 7.49 19.78 -6.23
CA SER A 154 8.50 20.66 -6.79
C SER A 154 9.77 20.49 -5.97
N GLU A 155 10.33 21.54 -5.36
CA GLU A 155 11.36 21.43 -4.33
C GLU A 155 10.86 20.81 -3.01
N ILE A 156 9.53 20.80 -2.81
CA ILE A 156 8.84 20.20 -1.67
C ILE A 156 7.69 19.35 -2.20
N VAL A 157 7.51 18.18 -1.58
CA VAL A 157 6.35 17.33 -1.82
C VAL A 157 5.26 17.66 -0.80
N SER A 158 4.05 17.90 -1.28
CA SER A 158 2.91 18.25 -0.44
C SER A 158 1.68 17.43 -0.81
N GLU A 159 1.03 16.84 0.20
CA GLU A 159 -0.31 16.28 0.05
C GLU A 159 -1.32 17.42 0.06
N VAL A 160 -1.89 17.74 -1.12
CA VAL A 160 -2.86 18.83 -1.28
C VAL A 160 -4.25 18.40 -0.81
N THR A 161 -4.59 17.14 -1.09
CA THR A 161 -5.85 16.52 -0.66
C THR A 161 -5.57 15.09 -0.25
N GLY A 162 -5.92 14.72 0.98
CA GLY A 162 -5.84 13.35 1.46
C GLY A 162 -6.84 12.41 0.78
N PHE A 163 -6.70 11.11 0.99
CA PHE A 163 -7.56 10.10 0.35
C PHE A 163 -9.05 10.38 0.56
N THR A 164 -9.76 10.62 -0.52
CA THR A 164 -11.19 10.89 -0.54
C THR A 164 -11.85 10.42 -1.82
N SER A 165 -13.15 10.11 -1.76
CA SER A 165 -14.02 9.91 -2.91
C SER A 165 -14.85 11.16 -3.25
N ASP A 166 -14.74 12.23 -2.44
CA ASP A 166 -15.44 13.49 -2.67
C ASP A 166 -14.79 14.29 -3.81
N LEU A 167 -15.40 14.25 -4.98
CA LEU A 167 -14.93 14.97 -6.17
C LEU A 167 -14.80 16.49 -5.93
N LYS A 168 -15.69 17.08 -5.11
CA LYS A 168 -15.59 18.51 -4.77
C LYS A 168 -14.35 18.83 -3.93
N ALA A 169 -13.95 17.90 -3.04
CA ALA A 169 -12.72 18.07 -2.27
C ALA A 169 -11.48 17.97 -3.18
N ILE A 170 -11.50 17.04 -4.13
CA ILE A 170 -10.43 16.88 -5.13
C ILE A 170 -10.36 18.13 -6.03
N ASP A 171 -11.49 18.61 -6.52
CA ASP A 171 -11.55 19.83 -7.34
C ASP A 171 -10.96 21.05 -6.62
N ARG A 172 -11.33 21.25 -5.34
CA ARG A 172 -10.72 22.30 -4.51
C ARG A 172 -9.22 22.11 -4.35
N GLY A 173 -8.77 20.86 -4.15
CA GLY A 173 -7.34 20.54 -4.09
C GLY A 173 -6.62 20.95 -5.37
N ILE A 174 -7.17 20.59 -6.53
CA ILE A 174 -6.60 20.94 -7.84
C ILE A 174 -6.51 22.47 -8.00
N ASP A 175 -7.51 23.22 -7.53
CA ASP A 175 -7.50 24.69 -7.58
C ASP A 175 -6.44 25.33 -6.66
N HIS A 176 -5.92 24.59 -5.68
CA HIS A 176 -4.86 25.05 -4.77
C HIS A 176 -3.44 24.61 -5.19
N VAL A 177 -3.31 23.86 -6.28
CA VAL A 177 -1.99 23.50 -6.83
C VAL A 177 -1.28 24.75 -7.35
N HIS A 178 -0.02 24.91 -7.00
CA HIS A 178 0.80 26.06 -7.39
C HIS A 178 2.19 25.66 -7.84
N THR A 179 2.81 26.48 -8.67
CA THR A 179 4.14 26.24 -9.23
C THR A 179 5.25 26.43 -8.19
N GLY A 180 6.27 25.58 -8.26
CA GLY A 180 7.53 25.70 -7.53
C GLY A 180 8.71 25.91 -8.49
N SER A 181 9.92 25.51 -8.07
CA SER A 181 11.15 25.84 -8.78
C SER A 181 11.97 24.63 -9.24
N ALA A 182 12.07 23.57 -8.45
CA ALA A 182 12.87 22.37 -8.70
C ALA A 182 11.96 21.12 -8.76
N THR A 183 12.53 19.94 -8.86
CA THR A 183 11.79 18.68 -8.97
C THR A 183 12.32 17.65 -7.97
N ALA A 184 11.55 17.33 -6.94
CA ALA A 184 11.83 16.26 -5.97
C ALA A 184 11.01 14.99 -6.33
N LEU A 185 11.32 14.41 -7.48
CA LEU A 185 10.57 13.28 -8.03
C LEU A 185 10.65 12.03 -7.14
N TYR A 186 11.86 11.64 -6.70
CA TYR A 186 12.01 10.44 -5.88
C TYR A 186 11.39 10.61 -4.50
N ASP A 187 11.42 11.80 -3.92
CA ASP A 187 10.70 12.11 -2.68
C ASP A 187 9.18 11.95 -2.88
N ALA A 188 8.63 12.39 -4.02
CA ALA A 188 7.20 12.24 -4.33
C ALA A 188 6.81 10.77 -4.50
N LEU A 189 7.62 9.99 -5.20
CA LEU A 189 7.43 8.54 -5.36
C LEU A 189 7.48 7.83 -3.99
N TYR A 190 8.44 8.18 -3.16
CA TYR A 190 8.62 7.60 -1.82
C TYR A 190 7.44 7.93 -0.90
N LEU A 191 7.11 9.20 -0.75
CA LEU A 191 6.03 9.65 0.15
C LEU A 191 4.65 9.17 -0.31
N GLY A 192 4.39 9.22 -1.63
CA GLY A 192 3.16 8.68 -2.19
C GLY A 192 3.03 7.17 -1.98
N SER A 193 4.13 6.43 -2.06
CA SER A 193 4.17 5.00 -1.77
C SER A 193 3.89 4.72 -0.29
N GLN A 194 4.49 5.48 0.62
CA GLN A 194 4.20 5.38 2.05
C GLN A 194 2.74 5.67 2.38
N ALA A 195 2.12 6.64 1.71
CA ALA A 195 0.70 6.94 1.88
C ALA A 195 -0.20 5.80 1.39
N LEU A 196 0.23 5.07 0.36
CA LEU A 196 -0.49 3.90 -0.17
C LEU A 196 -0.30 2.64 0.69
N GLU A 197 0.82 2.48 1.40
CA GLU A 197 1.16 1.25 2.12
C GLU A 197 0.03 0.76 3.05
N PRO A 198 -0.57 1.59 3.94
CA PRO A 198 -1.63 1.16 4.85
C PRO A 198 -2.97 0.94 4.16
N ARG A 199 -3.11 1.28 2.88
CA ARG A 199 -4.38 1.18 2.16
C ARG A 199 -4.70 -0.27 1.80
N GLN A 200 -5.98 -0.59 1.77
CA GLN A 200 -6.49 -1.90 1.36
C GLN A 200 -6.95 -1.87 -0.10
N GLY A 201 -6.96 -3.02 -0.75
CA GLY A 201 -7.38 -3.16 -2.14
C GLY A 201 -6.25 -2.87 -3.13
N ARG A 202 -6.57 -2.27 -4.27
CA ARG A 202 -5.61 -1.92 -5.31
C ARG A 202 -4.98 -0.56 -5.01
N LYS A 203 -3.68 -0.50 -5.09
CA LYS A 203 -2.88 0.68 -4.81
C LYS A 203 -2.22 1.15 -6.09
N VAL A 204 -2.48 2.36 -6.47
CA VAL A 204 -2.02 2.93 -7.74
C VAL A 204 -1.40 4.30 -7.50
N MET A 205 -0.28 4.54 -8.13
CA MET A 205 0.31 5.86 -8.22
C MET A 205 0.32 6.30 -9.69
N VAL A 206 -0.18 7.49 -9.96
CA VAL A 206 -0.08 8.12 -11.27
C VAL A 206 0.77 9.36 -11.11
N VAL A 207 1.90 9.39 -11.81
CA VAL A 207 2.87 10.51 -11.77
C VAL A 207 2.85 11.23 -13.09
N ILE A 208 2.73 12.55 -13.05
CA ILE A 208 2.82 13.45 -14.22
C ILE A 208 4.05 14.31 -14.01
N THR A 209 5.01 14.25 -14.91
CA THR A 209 6.28 15.01 -14.85
C THR A 209 6.90 15.15 -16.22
N ASP A 210 7.75 16.13 -16.42
CA ASP A 210 8.57 16.27 -17.62
C ASP A 210 9.95 15.61 -17.51
N GLY A 211 10.25 14.94 -16.38
CA GLY A 211 11.28 13.90 -16.35
C GLY A 211 12.28 13.88 -15.22
N GLY A 212 12.97 14.92 -14.89
CA GLY A 212 14.20 14.82 -14.12
C GLY A 212 14.05 15.04 -12.62
N ASP A 213 14.71 14.20 -11.82
CA ASP A 213 14.91 14.51 -10.39
C ASP A 213 16.08 15.48 -10.23
N THR A 214 15.86 16.58 -9.52
CA THR A 214 16.90 17.58 -9.28
C THR A 214 17.17 17.85 -7.80
N MET A 215 16.27 17.42 -6.91
CA MET A 215 16.32 17.88 -5.51
C MET A 215 15.88 16.88 -4.45
N SER A 216 15.58 15.64 -4.83
CA SER A 216 15.17 14.63 -3.85
C SER A 216 16.24 14.36 -2.81
N LYS A 217 15.77 14.01 -1.61
CA LYS A 217 16.60 13.58 -0.48
C LYS A 217 16.79 12.08 -0.45
N VAL A 218 15.76 11.33 -0.91
CA VAL A 218 15.85 9.88 -1.09
C VAL A 218 16.47 9.58 -2.45
N ASP A 219 17.14 8.44 -2.55
CA ASP A 219 17.63 7.97 -3.82
C ASP A 219 16.58 7.17 -4.61
N TYR A 220 16.87 6.88 -5.88
CA TYR A 220 15.99 6.11 -6.74
C TYR A 220 15.66 4.73 -6.18
N GLN A 221 16.64 4.05 -5.57
CA GLN A 221 16.46 2.68 -5.05
C GLN A 221 15.50 2.67 -3.85
N ASP A 222 15.55 3.68 -3.00
CA ASP A 222 14.63 3.83 -1.89
C ASP A 222 13.19 4.10 -2.36
N ALA A 223 13.03 4.92 -3.40
CA ALA A 223 11.73 5.17 -4.02
C ALA A 223 11.13 3.90 -4.65
N VAL A 224 11.94 3.12 -5.39
CA VAL A 224 11.54 1.83 -5.96
C VAL A 224 11.13 0.85 -4.87
N ARG A 225 11.96 0.73 -3.83
CA ARG A 225 11.68 -0.16 -2.69
C ARG A 225 10.37 0.20 -2.00
N ALA A 226 10.13 1.49 -1.76
CA ALA A 226 8.89 1.96 -1.15
C ALA A 226 7.67 1.60 -2.00
N ALA A 227 7.72 1.80 -3.33
CA ALA A 227 6.64 1.43 -4.24
C ALA A 227 6.35 -0.09 -4.23
N GLN A 228 7.41 -0.91 -4.22
CA GLN A 228 7.28 -2.38 -4.17
C GLN A 228 6.77 -2.87 -2.81
N GLN A 229 7.21 -2.27 -1.70
CA GLN A 229 6.72 -2.59 -0.35
C GLN A 229 5.24 -2.20 -0.19
N ALA A 230 4.86 -1.05 -0.72
CA ALA A 230 3.47 -0.63 -0.75
C ALA A 230 2.59 -1.50 -1.66
N GLU A 231 3.17 -2.35 -2.51
CA GLU A 231 2.47 -3.09 -3.58
C GLU A 231 1.76 -2.13 -4.55
N ALA A 232 2.33 -0.94 -4.76
CA ALA A 232 1.76 0.09 -5.62
C ALA A 232 2.10 -0.16 -7.09
N ILE A 233 1.10 -0.03 -7.96
CA ILE A 233 1.28 -0.03 -9.40
C ILE A 233 1.55 1.41 -9.82
N VAL A 234 2.69 1.68 -10.47
CA VAL A 234 3.07 3.03 -10.86
C VAL A 234 2.82 3.23 -12.35
N TYR A 235 2.04 4.26 -12.67
CA TYR A 235 1.86 4.76 -14.03
C TYR A 235 2.56 6.12 -14.16
N SER A 236 3.44 6.24 -15.13
CA SER A 236 4.18 7.48 -15.39
C SER A 236 3.69 8.13 -16.67
N ILE A 237 3.27 9.39 -16.59
CA ILE A 237 2.94 10.21 -17.76
C ILE A 237 4.05 11.23 -17.91
N ILE A 238 4.90 11.02 -18.91
CA ILE A 238 6.06 11.84 -19.21
C ILE A 238 5.62 12.93 -20.17
N VAL A 239 5.52 14.15 -19.68
CA VAL A 239 5.15 15.33 -20.48
C VAL A 239 6.39 15.81 -21.23
N VAL A 240 6.31 15.86 -22.56
CA VAL A 240 7.42 16.32 -23.39
C VAL A 240 7.04 17.66 -24.02
N PRO A 241 7.63 18.78 -23.59
CA PRO A 241 7.38 20.09 -24.20
C PRO A 241 7.79 20.06 -25.68
N ILE A 242 6.95 20.61 -26.56
CA ILE A 242 7.18 20.64 -28.01
C ILE A 242 8.47 21.42 -28.37
N GLU A 243 8.86 22.37 -27.52
CA GLU A 243 10.02 23.25 -27.72
C GLU A 243 11.35 22.66 -27.18
N ALA A 244 11.31 21.55 -26.44
CA ALA A 244 12.46 21.02 -25.71
C ALA A 244 13.15 19.86 -26.44
N SER A 245 13.58 20.06 -27.68
CA SER A 245 14.45 19.07 -28.38
C SER A 245 15.91 19.11 -27.93
N ALA A 246 16.34 20.12 -27.16
CA ALA A 246 17.69 20.23 -26.61
C ALA A 246 17.65 20.31 -25.07
N GLY A 247 18.11 19.25 -24.41
CA GLY A 247 18.23 19.21 -22.94
C GLY A 247 17.26 18.26 -22.22
N ARG A 248 16.69 17.30 -22.93
CA ARG A 248 15.83 16.27 -22.34
C ARG A 248 16.60 15.43 -21.31
N ASP A 249 16.11 15.34 -20.09
CA ASP A 249 16.70 14.48 -19.08
C ASP A 249 16.32 13.01 -19.31
N THR A 250 17.16 12.32 -20.06
CA THR A 250 16.97 10.90 -20.37
C THR A 250 17.18 10.01 -19.16
N GLY A 251 17.85 10.47 -18.11
CA GLY A 251 18.09 9.71 -16.88
C GLY A 251 16.80 9.55 -16.07
N GLY A 252 16.09 10.65 -15.84
CA GLY A 252 14.80 10.65 -15.14
C GLY A 252 13.74 9.85 -15.90
N GLU A 253 13.70 9.96 -17.22
CA GLU A 253 12.80 9.15 -18.05
C GLU A 253 13.04 7.65 -17.88
N HIS A 254 14.32 7.21 -17.94
CA HIS A 254 14.65 5.80 -17.75
C HIS A 254 14.22 5.28 -16.37
N ALA A 255 14.41 6.09 -15.32
CA ALA A 255 13.98 5.75 -13.98
C ALA A 255 12.46 5.53 -13.91
N LEU A 256 11.68 6.42 -14.49
CA LEU A 256 10.22 6.31 -14.53
C LEU A 256 9.72 5.11 -15.37
N ILE A 257 10.36 4.83 -16.49
CA ILE A 257 10.07 3.67 -17.35
C ILE A 257 10.31 2.39 -16.55
N GLN A 258 11.50 2.24 -15.97
CA GLN A 258 11.87 1.05 -15.20
C GLN A 258 10.97 0.85 -13.99
N LEU A 259 10.67 1.92 -13.23
CA LEU A 259 9.78 1.84 -12.08
C LEU A 259 8.37 1.40 -12.49
N SER A 260 7.83 1.96 -13.58
CA SER A 260 6.52 1.55 -14.10
C SER A 260 6.50 0.07 -14.48
N GLU A 261 7.52 -0.40 -15.19
CA GLU A 261 7.64 -1.80 -15.59
C GLU A 261 7.79 -2.73 -14.39
N ASP A 262 8.64 -2.39 -13.42
CA ASP A 262 8.90 -3.20 -12.22
C ASP A 262 7.68 -3.34 -11.30
N THR A 263 6.80 -2.35 -11.31
CA THR A 263 5.57 -2.36 -10.51
C THR A 263 4.35 -2.92 -11.24
N GLY A 264 4.51 -3.26 -12.54
CA GLY A 264 3.43 -3.80 -13.37
C GLY A 264 2.51 -2.75 -14.00
N GLY A 265 2.89 -1.49 -13.89
CA GLY A 265 2.22 -0.38 -14.56
C GLY A 265 2.73 -0.12 -15.96
N LYS A 266 2.63 1.12 -16.42
CA LYS A 266 3.02 1.54 -17.75
C LYS A 266 3.40 3.01 -17.77
N TYR A 267 4.30 3.38 -18.69
CA TYR A 267 4.60 4.77 -18.98
C TYR A 267 3.91 5.23 -20.26
N TYR A 268 3.64 6.52 -20.35
CA TYR A 268 3.06 7.19 -21.51
C TYR A 268 3.82 8.48 -21.77
N TYR A 269 3.99 8.82 -23.04
CA TYR A 269 4.45 10.14 -23.44
C TYR A 269 3.25 11.02 -23.81
N ALA A 270 3.27 12.27 -23.39
CA ALA A 270 2.28 13.26 -23.73
C ALA A 270 2.96 14.54 -24.21
N THR A 271 2.77 14.90 -25.48
CA THR A 271 3.25 16.16 -26.09
C THR A 271 2.11 17.16 -26.28
N SER A 272 0.88 16.79 -25.88
CA SER A 272 -0.33 17.58 -25.97
C SER A 272 -1.36 17.16 -24.95
N VAL A 273 -2.30 18.04 -24.65
CA VAL A 273 -3.47 17.76 -23.77
C VAL A 273 -4.24 16.53 -24.25
N SER A 274 -4.44 16.40 -25.55
CA SER A 274 -5.14 15.23 -26.11
C SER A 274 -4.41 13.93 -25.84
N GLN A 275 -3.08 13.91 -25.87
CA GLN A 275 -2.28 12.73 -25.55
C GLN A 275 -2.31 12.46 -24.03
N LEU A 276 -2.31 13.49 -23.20
CA LEU A 276 -2.46 13.38 -21.76
C LEU A 276 -3.82 12.78 -21.38
N ASP A 277 -4.91 13.29 -21.95
CA ASP A 277 -6.25 12.74 -21.77
C ASP A 277 -6.34 11.28 -22.25
N ASN A 278 -5.70 10.95 -23.37
CA ASN A 278 -5.64 9.58 -23.88
C ASN A 278 -4.85 8.66 -22.93
N ALA A 279 -3.74 9.12 -22.35
CA ALA A 279 -2.99 8.38 -21.35
C ALA A 279 -3.86 8.07 -20.12
N PHE A 280 -4.56 9.05 -19.59
CA PHE A 280 -5.49 8.87 -18.49
C PHE A 280 -6.63 7.91 -18.81
N GLN A 281 -7.22 8.00 -20.01
CA GLN A 281 -8.25 7.07 -20.44
C GLN A 281 -7.73 5.62 -20.49
N ARG A 282 -6.54 5.42 -21.08
CA ARG A 282 -5.91 4.09 -21.14
C ARG A 282 -5.60 3.52 -19.75
N ILE A 283 -5.13 4.37 -18.80
CA ILE A 283 -4.93 3.96 -17.41
C ILE A 283 -6.26 3.54 -16.78
N SER A 284 -7.32 4.32 -16.99
CA SER A 284 -8.66 3.99 -16.48
C SER A 284 -9.19 2.68 -17.02
N ASP A 285 -9.06 2.46 -18.33
CA ASP A 285 -9.52 1.23 -18.99
C ASP A 285 -8.72 0.01 -18.51
N GLU A 286 -7.40 0.15 -18.37
CA GLU A 286 -6.54 -0.90 -17.86
C GLU A 286 -6.88 -1.26 -16.42
N LEU A 287 -7.02 -0.28 -15.54
CA LEU A 287 -7.37 -0.50 -14.14
C LEU A 287 -8.73 -1.18 -13.97
N ARG A 288 -9.64 -1.07 -14.93
CA ARG A 288 -10.94 -1.76 -14.92
C ARG A 288 -10.90 -3.18 -15.45
N THR A 289 -9.86 -3.53 -16.21
CA THR A 289 -9.75 -4.82 -16.91
C THR A 289 -8.65 -5.73 -16.37
N GLN A 290 -7.97 -5.32 -15.30
CA GLN A 290 -6.93 -6.12 -14.67
C GLN A 290 -7.50 -7.40 -14.05
N TYR A 291 -6.74 -8.50 -14.22
CA TYR A 291 -6.97 -9.73 -13.48
C TYR A 291 -6.32 -9.67 -12.11
N LEU A 292 -6.99 -10.21 -11.09
CA LEU A 292 -6.41 -10.49 -9.81
C LEU A 292 -6.04 -11.97 -9.75
N LEU A 293 -4.76 -12.26 -9.58
CA LEU A 293 -4.26 -13.58 -9.25
C LEU A 293 -3.75 -13.54 -7.81
N ALA A 294 -4.21 -14.45 -6.96
CA ALA A 294 -3.68 -14.55 -5.62
C ALA A 294 -3.26 -15.98 -5.29
N TYR A 295 -2.17 -16.11 -4.56
CA TYR A 295 -1.61 -17.41 -4.20
C TYR A 295 -1.01 -17.39 -2.79
N TYR A 296 -0.87 -18.55 -2.21
CA TYR A 296 -0.13 -18.75 -0.97
C TYR A 296 1.28 -19.22 -1.32
N PRO A 297 2.33 -18.46 -0.96
CA PRO A 297 3.71 -18.86 -1.22
C PRO A 297 4.01 -20.26 -0.70
N SER A 298 4.58 -21.11 -1.56
CA SER A 298 4.94 -22.49 -1.18
C SER A 298 6.17 -22.55 -0.27
N GLN A 299 6.99 -21.49 -0.27
CA GLN A 299 8.15 -21.37 0.60
C GLN A 299 7.84 -20.44 1.77
N ARG A 300 8.45 -20.72 2.94
CA ARG A 300 8.41 -19.79 4.07
C ARG A 300 9.02 -18.45 3.67
N LEU A 301 8.30 -17.40 3.99
CA LEU A 301 8.79 -16.05 3.82
C LEU A 301 9.87 -15.82 4.88
N SER A 302 11.11 -15.58 4.46
CA SER A 302 12.15 -15.03 5.33
C SER A 302 12.06 -13.51 5.31
N ASP A 303 12.35 -12.88 6.43
CA ASP A 303 12.31 -11.43 6.54
C ASP A 303 13.28 -10.77 5.55
N SER A 304 12.80 -9.78 4.81
CA SER A 304 13.55 -8.92 3.90
C SER A 304 13.99 -9.48 2.54
N ASP A 305 13.60 -10.68 2.15
CA ASP A 305 13.93 -11.20 0.84
C ASP A 305 13.01 -10.62 -0.25
N PHE A 306 13.58 -10.26 -1.39
CA PHE A 306 12.81 -9.95 -2.58
C PHE A 306 12.43 -11.24 -3.30
N ARG A 307 11.13 -11.45 -3.53
CA ARG A 307 10.58 -12.60 -4.25
C ARG A 307 10.21 -12.21 -5.66
N ARG A 308 10.74 -12.92 -6.63
CA ARG A 308 10.44 -12.66 -8.05
C ARG A 308 9.17 -13.37 -8.47
N ILE A 309 8.32 -12.67 -9.19
CA ILE A 309 7.09 -13.20 -9.78
C ILE A 309 7.24 -13.23 -11.29
N GLN A 310 6.80 -14.32 -11.89
CA GLN A 310 6.69 -14.46 -13.35
C GLN A 310 5.32 -15.02 -13.69
N ILE A 311 4.63 -14.36 -14.61
CA ILE A 311 3.31 -14.79 -15.07
C ILE A 311 3.35 -14.90 -16.59
N THR A 312 2.86 -16.03 -17.09
CA THR A 312 2.71 -16.29 -18.52
C THR A 312 1.27 -16.64 -18.84
N VAL A 313 0.85 -16.33 -20.06
CA VAL A 313 -0.47 -16.68 -20.60
C VAL A 313 -0.31 -17.77 -21.63
N ASN A 314 -1.02 -18.90 -21.43
CA ASN A 314 -0.95 -20.09 -22.26
C ASN A 314 -2.33 -20.42 -22.86
N GLY A 315 -2.36 -21.26 -23.91
CA GLY A 315 -3.61 -21.83 -24.42
C GLY A 315 -4.51 -20.89 -25.22
N VAL A 316 -3.99 -19.72 -25.62
CA VAL A 316 -4.69 -18.79 -26.50
C VAL A 316 -4.13 -18.97 -27.91
N SER A 317 -4.98 -18.98 -28.94
CA SER A 317 -4.61 -19.23 -30.34
C SER A 317 -3.40 -18.41 -30.75
N SER A 318 -2.43 -19.06 -31.37
CA SER A 318 -1.06 -18.59 -31.69
C SER A 318 -0.97 -17.42 -32.68
N ALA A 319 -2.08 -16.72 -32.93
CA ALA A 319 -2.13 -15.61 -33.88
C ALA A 319 -2.03 -14.22 -33.23
N THR A 320 -1.94 -14.14 -31.90
CA THR A 320 -1.93 -12.85 -31.22
C THR A 320 -0.77 -12.83 -30.19
N ASP A 321 0.17 -11.94 -30.38
CA ASP A 321 1.20 -11.65 -29.40
C ASP A 321 0.57 -10.89 -28.23
N PHE A 322 0.56 -11.51 -27.05
CA PHE A 322 0.09 -10.88 -25.82
C PHE A 322 1.23 -10.23 -25.08
N LYS A 323 0.96 -9.03 -24.57
CA LYS A 323 1.83 -8.37 -23.59
C LYS A 323 1.22 -8.55 -22.21
N VAL A 324 1.93 -9.27 -21.34
CA VAL A 324 1.55 -9.50 -19.95
C VAL A 324 2.35 -8.59 -19.05
N ARG A 325 1.71 -7.77 -18.25
CA ARG A 325 2.35 -6.90 -17.28
C ARG A 325 1.84 -7.21 -15.87
N HIS A 326 2.75 -7.31 -14.97
CA HIS A 326 2.53 -7.51 -13.53
C HIS A 326 3.77 -7.01 -12.79
N ARG A 327 3.68 -6.79 -11.50
CA ARG A 327 4.88 -6.48 -10.70
C ARG A 327 5.93 -7.59 -10.83
N THR A 328 7.19 -7.21 -10.92
CA THR A 328 8.32 -8.18 -11.07
C THR A 328 8.56 -8.98 -9.80
N GLY A 329 8.07 -8.51 -8.64
CA GLY A 329 8.21 -9.19 -7.38
C GLY A 329 7.65 -8.36 -6.22
N TYR A 330 8.02 -8.77 -5.01
CA TYR A 330 7.63 -8.10 -3.77
C TYR A 330 8.65 -8.37 -2.67
N TYR A 331 8.70 -7.47 -1.68
CA TYR A 331 9.45 -7.70 -0.45
C TYR A 331 8.59 -8.41 0.58
N THR A 332 9.16 -9.43 1.22
CA THR A 332 8.54 -10.05 2.37
C THR A 332 8.63 -9.05 3.53
N SER A 333 7.50 -8.46 3.94
CA SER A 333 7.49 -7.58 5.10
C SER A 333 7.75 -8.38 6.37
N LYS A 334 8.54 -7.83 7.29
CA LYS A 334 8.57 -8.34 8.66
C LYS A 334 7.15 -8.33 9.21
N SER A 335 6.66 -9.48 9.67
CA SER A 335 5.47 -9.48 10.52
C SER A 335 5.84 -8.75 11.81
N HIS A 336 5.29 -7.56 11.99
CA HIS A 336 5.38 -6.81 13.24
C HIS A 336 4.50 -7.47 14.32
#